data_8e6faaaee7cdf121460465438daf03c9
#
_entry.id   8e6faaaee7cdf121460465438daf03c9
#
_cell.length_a   1.000
_cell.length_b   1.000
_cell.length_c   1.000
_cell.angle_alpha   90.00
_cell.angle_beta   90.00
_cell.angle_gamma   90.00
#
_symmetry.space_group_name_H-M   'P 1'
#
loop_
_entity.id
_entity.type
_entity.pdbx_description
1 polymer ?
#
loop_
_entity_poly.entity_id
_entity_poly.type
_entity_poly.pdbx_seq_one_letter_code
_entity_poly.pdbx_strand_id
1 'polypeptide(L)'
;QVLDTWKRPNKLQIKKISTPIGVIGVIYESRPNVTSDVAALCLKSGNCSILRGGSEALNSNKILANIFRAALQKNGLNKNCLQFIERKDRKIVDNLLSNMGKYIDVIVPRGGKGLVAKVQKFSKIHVIGHLEGMCHIFIDKSAHLNMAKKIILNAKMRRTSICGAVETILIDDQIIKTNVKKIIEHLTNNGCEVRVDKKINKLFNNKLREASEKD
;
A
#
# COMPACT_ATOMS: atom_id res chain seq x y z
N GLN A 1 -4.98 -24.51 4.35
CA GLN A 1 -5.96 -24.87 3.34
C GLN A 1 -5.26 -25.38 2.08
N VAL A 2 -5.74 -26.51 1.49
CA VAL A 2 -5.26 -26.96 0.18
C VAL A 2 -5.85 -26.05 -0.89
N LEU A 3 -4.99 -25.43 -1.69
CA LEU A 3 -5.38 -24.52 -2.76
C LEU A 3 -5.50 -25.23 -4.10
N ASP A 4 -4.62 -26.22 -4.33
CA ASP A 4 -4.58 -26.98 -5.57
C ASP A 4 -3.91 -28.34 -5.33
N THR A 5 -4.22 -29.32 -6.19
CA THR A 5 -3.62 -30.67 -6.16
C THR A 5 -3.47 -31.20 -7.56
N TRP A 6 -2.27 -31.65 -7.95
CA TRP A 6 -2.01 -32.25 -9.25
C TRP A 6 -1.05 -33.42 -9.16
N LYS A 7 -1.07 -34.30 -10.18
CA LYS A 7 -0.16 -35.43 -10.33
C LYS A 7 0.82 -35.18 -11.47
N ARG A 8 2.06 -35.57 -11.29
CA ARG A 8 3.07 -35.60 -12.36
C ARG A 8 3.02 -36.93 -13.10
N PRO A 9 3.61 -37.03 -14.32
CA PRO A 9 3.68 -38.28 -15.08
C PRO A 9 4.30 -39.45 -14.32
N ASN A 10 5.25 -39.17 -13.42
CA ASN A 10 5.88 -40.16 -12.53
C ASN A 10 5.02 -40.54 -11.30
N LYS A 11 3.75 -40.19 -11.30
CA LYS A 11 2.75 -40.42 -10.22
C LYS A 11 2.97 -39.61 -8.94
N LEU A 12 3.97 -38.71 -8.87
CA LEU A 12 4.16 -37.81 -7.74
C LEU A 12 2.95 -36.90 -7.59
N GLN A 13 2.33 -36.92 -6.40
CA GLN A 13 1.22 -36.02 -6.06
C GLN A 13 1.76 -34.76 -5.40
N ILE A 14 1.43 -33.59 -5.96
CA ILE A 14 1.81 -32.28 -5.45
C ILE A 14 0.57 -31.58 -4.91
N LYS A 15 0.67 -31.00 -3.72
CA LYS A 15 -0.39 -30.17 -3.12
C LYS A 15 0.16 -28.76 -2.85
N LYS A 16 -0.55 -27.75 -3.35
CA LYS A 16 -0.31 -26.35 -3.00
C LYS A 16 -1.17 -26.04 -1.78
N ILE A 17 -0.53 -25.69 -0.67
CA ILE A 17 -1.23 -25.35 0.58
C ILE A 17 -0.90 -23.93 1.01
N SER A 18 -1.90 -23.21 1.54
CA SER A 18 -1.68 -21.94 2.24
C SER A 18 -1.33 -22.21 3.71
N THR A 19 -0.29 -21.53 4.20
CA THR A 19 0.14 -21.58 5.60
C THR A 19 0.20 -20.16 6.16
N PRO A 20 -0.03 -19.97 7.47
CA PRO A 20 0.27 -18.70 8.11
C PRO A 20 1.75 -18.32 7.94
N ILE A 21 2.05 -17.04 7.94
CA ILE A 21 3.43 -16.52 7.94
C ILE A 21 4.06 -16.73 9.31
N GLY A 22 3.26 -16.52 10.38
CA GLY A 22 3.71 -16.59 11.76
C GLY A 22 3.35 -15.34 12.56
N VAL A 23 4.35 -14.63 13.05
CA VAL A 23 4.19 -13.37 13.80
C VAL A 23 4.53 -12.18 12.92
N ILE A 24 3.57 -11.30 12.71
CA ILE A 24 3.71 -10.12 11.86
C ILE A 24 3.87 -8.88 12.75
N GLY A 25 5.03 -8.22 12.64
CA GLY A 25 5.27 -6.91 13.26
C GLY A 25 4.75 -5.79 12.36
N VAL A 26 3.87 -4.93 12.87
CA VAL A 26 3.36 -3.79 12.09
C VAL A 26 3.69 -2.48 12.78
N ILE A 27 4.42 -1.62 12.06
CA ILE A 27 4.81 -0.29 12.53
C ILE A 27 4.05 0.73 11.69
N TYR A 28 3.16 1.52 12.33
CA TYR A 28 2.24 2.40 11.61
C TYR A 28 2.12 3.78 12.26
N GLU A 29 1.79 4.77 11.43
CA GLU A 29 1.58 6.17 11.84
C GLU A 29 0.09 6.50 11.91
N SER A 30 -0.29 7.41 12.81
CA SER A 30 -1.54 8.21 12.90
C SER A 30 -2.82 7.65 12.27
N ARG A 31 -3.05 6.33 12.35
CA ARG A 31 -4.23 5.66 11.78
C ARG A 31 -4.75 4.61 12.75
N PRO A 32 -5.58 4.99 13.73
CA PRO A 32 -6.06 4.05 14.76
C PRO A 32 -6.77 2.82 14.21
N ASN A 33 -7.50 2.96 13.10
CA ASN A 33 -8.18 1.85 12.43
C ASN A 33 -7.22 0.71 12.02
N VAL A 34 -5.95 1.01 11.74
CA VAL A 34 -4.93 -0.01 11.40
C VAL A 34 -4.80 -1.03 12.53
N THR A 35 -4.99 -0.61 13.79
CA THR A 35 -4.96 -1.53 14.94
C THR A 35 -5.98 -2.65 14.80
N SER A 36 -7.23 -2.31 14.51
CA SER A 36 -8.32 -3.29 14.35
C SER A 36 -8.22 -4.06 13.04
N ASP A 37 -7.93 -3.36 11.95
CA ASP A 37 -7.87 -3.96 10.61
C ASP A 37 -6.78 -5.03 10.52
N VAL A 38 -5.57 -4.70 10.99
CA VAL A 38 -4.44 -5.64 10.99
C VAL A 38 -4.69 -6.80 11.94
N ALA A 39 -5.20 -6.52 13.15
CA ALA A 39 -5.51 -7.58 14.11
C ALA A 39 -6.51 -8.60 13.52
N ALA A 40 -7.57 -8.12 12.86
CA ALA A 40 -8.58 -8.96 12.24
C ALA A 40 -8.02 -9.78 11.06
N LEU A 41 -7.22 -9.15 10.18
CA LEU A 41 -6.60 -9.83 9.04
C LEU A 41 -5.59 -10.89 9.49
N CYS A 42 -4.74 -10.58 10.47
CA CYS A 42 -3.78 -11.52 11.02
C CYS A 42 -4.50 -12.71 11.65
N LEU A 43 -5.48 -12.46 12.52
CA LEU A 43 -6.26 -13.52 13.15
C LEU A 43 -6.96 -14.42 12.11
N LYS A 44 -7.63 -13.82 11.12
CA LYS A 44 -8.35 -14.56 10.07
C LYS A 44 -7.42 -15.42 9.22
N SER A 45 -6.18 -15.01 9.04
CA SER A 45 -5.15 -15.75 8.28
C SER A 45 -4.28 -16.67 9.15
N GLY A 46 -4.61 -16.81 10.45
CA GLY A 46 -3.90 -17.69 11.38
C GLY A 46 -2.55 -17.13 11.86
N ASN A 47 -2.32 -15.84 11.70
CA ASN A 47 -1.10 -15.17 12.15
C ASN A 47 -1.31 -14.47 13.51
N CYS A 48 -0.22 -14.32 14.28
CA CYS A 48 -0.18 -13.39 15.39
C CYS A 48 0.33 -12.02 14.94
N SER A 49 0.04 -10.98 15.71
CA SER A 49 0.49 -9.62 15.37
C SER A 49 1.10 -8.89 16.58
N ILE A 50 2.20 -8.17 16.32
CA ILE A 50 2.82 -7.22 17.25
C ILE A 50 2.70 -5.84 16.64
N LEU A 51 1.93 -4.96 17.28
CA LEU A 51 1.56 -3.66 16.73
C LEU A 51 2.26 -2.52 17.46
N ARG A 52 2.88 -1.62 16.70
CA ARG A 52 3.45 -0.36 17.19
C ARG A 52 2.86 0.82 16.42
N GLY A 53 1.89 1.50 16.98
CA GLY A 53 1.28 2.70 16.40
C GLY A 53 2.04 3.99 16.70
N GLY A 54 1.74 5.06 15.96
CA GLY A 54 2.25 6.40 16.22
C GLY A 54 1.89 6.93 17.61
N SER A 55 2.72 7.81 18.14
CA SER A 55 2.53 8.41 19.48
C SER A 55 1.29 9.28 19.57
N GLU A 56 0.88 9.87 18.46
CA GLU A 56 -0.27 10.77 18.35
C GLU A 56 -1.59 10.06 18.65
N ALA A 57 -1.70 8.80 18.24
CA ALA A 57 -2.91 7.99 18.39
C ALA A 57 -2.78 6.89 19.46
N LEU A 58 -1.80 7.00 20.37
CA LEU A 58 -1.48 5.93 21.31
C LEU A 58 -2.69 5.50 22.15
N ASN A 59 -3.47 6.45 22.68
CA ASN A 59 -4.62 6.15 23.54
C ASN A 59 -5.73 5.42 22.76
N SER A 60 -6.04 5.88 21.53
CA SER A 60 -7.02 5.23 20.67
C SER A 60 -6.58 3.82 20.28
N ASN A 61 -5.31 3.65 19.90
CA ASN A 61 -4.73 2.36 19.56
C ASN A 61 -4.77 1.38 20.73
N LYS A 62 -4.46 1.86 21.95
CA LYS A 62 -4.51 1.06 23.18
C LYS A 62 -5.92 0.57 23.46
N ILE A 63 -6.91 1.45 23.36
CA ILE A 63 -8.33 1.10 23.57
C ILE A 63 -8.75 0.03 22.56
N LEU A 64 -8.48 0.23 21.28
CA LEU A 64 -8.81 -0.74 20.22
C LEU A 64 -8.13 -2.09 20.45
N ALA A 65 -6.85 -2.10 20.78
CA ALA A 65 -6.11 -3.33 21.08
C ALA A 65 -6.70 -4.07 22.29
N ASN A 66 -7.08 -3.36 23.36
CA ASN A 66 -7.67 -3.95 24.54
C ASN A 66 -9.06 -4.53 24.27
N ILE A 67 -9.91 -3.82 23.52
CA ILE A 67 -11.22 -4.34 23.08
C ILE A 67 -11.05 -5.62 22.28
N PHE A 68 -10.12 -5.63 21.31
CA PHE A 68 -9.84 -6.81 20.48
C PHE A 68 -9.35 -7.99 21.32
N ARG A 69 -8.42 -7.77 22.26
CA ARG A 69 -7.92 -8.78 23.17
C ARG A 69 -9.02 -9.35 24.09
N ALA A 70 -9.91 -8.50 24.57
CA ALA A 70 -11.07 -8.93 25.37
C ALA A 70 -12.02 -9.80 24.51
N ALA A 71 -12.25 -9.42 23.28
CA ALA A 71 -13.06 -10.21 22.34
C ALA A 71 -12.43 -11.58 22.04
N LEU A 72 -11.10 -11.68 21.88
CA LEU A 72 -10.39 -12.94 21.74
C LEU A 72 -10.65 -13.85 22.95
N GLN A 73 -10.46 -13.33 24.15
CA GLN A 73 -10.69 -14.12 25.39
C GLN A 73 -12.13 -14.59 25.51
N LYS A 74 -13.11 -13.71 25.22
CA LYS A 74 -14.54 -14.04 25.27
C LYS A 74 -14.89 -15.21 24.31
N ASN A 75 -14.16 -15.34 23.21
CA ASN A 75 -14.36 -16.40 22.22
C ASN A 75 -13.41 -17.58 22.39
N GLY A 76 -12.77 -17.75 23.54
CA GLY A 76 -11.87 -18.88 23.83
C GLY A 76 -10.53 -18.85 23.10
N LEU A 77 -10.15 -17.70 22.50
CA LEU A 77 -8.89 -17.52 21.80
C LEU A 77 -7.83 -16.87 22.72
N ASN A 78 -6.57 -17.15 22.43
CA ASN A 78 -5.47 -16.58 23.20
C ASN A 78 -5.35 -15.07 22.92
N LYS A 79 -5.50 -14.24 23.96
CA LYS A 79 -5.35 -12.79 23.85
C LYS A 79 -3.99 -12.34 23.34
N ASN A 80 -2.96 -13.18 23.49
CA ASN A 80 -1.59 -12.87 23.05
C ASN A 80 -1.41 -13.00 21.52
N CYS A 81 -2.42 -13.49 20.78
CA CYS A 81 -2.43 -13.40 19.31
C CYS A 81 -2.33 -11.94 18.82
N LEU A 82 -2.76 -10.99 19.65
CA LEU A 82 -2.53 -9.56 19.43
C LEU A 82 -1.73 -8.97 20.58
N GLN A 83 -0.57 -8.42 20.28
CA GLN A 83 0.24 -7.63 21.20
C GLN A 83 0.35 -6.18 20.71
N PHE A 84 0.20 -5.24 21.63
CA PHE A 84 0.31 -3.81 21.34
C PHE A 84 1.40 -3.17 22.20
N ILE A 85 2.32 -2.43 21.57
CA ILE A 85 3.42 -1.75 22.25
C ILE A 85 2.94 -0.36 22.69
N GLU A 86 2.73 -0.20 24.00
CA GLU A 86 2.18 1.02 24.61
C GLU A 86 3.20 2.14 24.82
N ARG A 87 4.43 1.98 24.40
CA ARG A 87 5.51 2.94 24.63
C ARG A 87 5.69 3.91 23.47
N LYS A 88 5.92 5.19 23.80
CA LYS A 88 6.14 6.27 22.82
C LYS A 88 7.58 6.31 22.28
N ASP A 89 8.53 5.71 22.99
CA ASP A 89 9.95 5.79 22.67
C ASP A 89 10.26 5.23 21.28
N ARG A 90 10.95 6.02 20.46
CA ARG A 90 11.38 5.63 19.11
C ARG A 90 12.47 4.55 19.11
N LYS A 91 13.26 4.44 20.19
CA LYS A 91 14.27 3.37 20.34
C LYS A 91 13.67 1.96 20.33
N ILE A 92 12.38 1.85 20.68
CA ILE A 92 11.64 0.59 20.58
C ILE A 92 11.52 0.12 19.13
N VAL A 93 11.32 1.04 18.19
CA VAL A 93 11.30 0.70 16.76
C VAL A 93 12.64 0.11 16.35
N ASP A 94 13.73 0.74 16.76
CA ASP A 94 15.08 0.26 16.44
C ASP A 94 15.34 -1.13 17.05
N ASN A 95 14.84 -1.38 18.26
CA ASN A 95 14.91 -2.70 18.89
C ASN A 95 14.05 -3.76 18.17
N LEU A 96 12.83 -3.38 17.75
CA LEU A 96 11.97 -4.28 16.95
C LEU A 96 12.67 -4.70 15.65
N LEU A 97 13.30 -3.75 14.96
CA LEU A 97 13.96 -3.99 13.69
C LEU A 97 15.24 -4.84 13.81
N SER A 98 15.98 -4.69 14.92
CA SER A 98 17.34 -5.24 15.05
C SER A 98 17.42 -6.53 15.86
N ASN A 99 16.57 -6.67 16.91
CA ASN A 99 16.77 -7.69 17.95
C ASN A 99 15.61 -8.68 18.06
N MET A 100 14.49 -8.44 17.39
CA MET A 100 13.28 -9.25 17.54
C MET A 100 13.12 -10.35 16.48
N GLY A 101 14.14 -10.66 15.70
CA GLY A 101 14.09 -11.67 14.63
C GLY A 101 13.81 -13.11 15.10
N LYS A 102 13.94 -13.39 16.40
CA LYS A 102 13.50 -14.68 16.99
C LYS A 102 11.99 -14.75 17.26
N TYR A 103 11.30 -13.60 17.23
CA TYR A 103 9.91 -13.47 17.65
C TYR A 103 9.00 -12.88 16.57
N ILE A 104 9.58 -12.28 15.52
CA ILE A 104 8.86 -11.65 14.42
C ILE A 104 9.40 -12.21 13.11
N ASP A 105 8.51 -12.76 12.31
CA ASP A 105 8.84 -13.35 11.00
C ASP A 105 8.89 -12.32 9.90
N VAL A 106 7.98 -11.33 9.94
CA VAL A 106 7.87 -10.28 8.91
C VAL A 106 7.51 -8.94 9.56
N ILE A 107 8.09 -7.85 9.05
CA ILE A 107 7.71 -6.48 9.41
C ILE A 107 6.99 -5.80 8.24
N VAL A 108 5.88 -5.15 8.56
CA VAL A 108 5.08 -4.35 7.61
C VAL A 108 5.05 -2.90 8.09
N PRO A 109 5.79 -1.98 7.46
CA PRO A 109 5.67 -0.56 7.74
C PRO A 109 4.44 0.03 7.04
N ARG A 110 3.69 0.90 7.74
CA ARG A 110 2.53 1.63 7.21
C ARG A 110 2.59 3.10 7.62
N GLY A 111 3.15 3.93 6.78
CA GLY A 111 3.32 5.36 7.08
C GLY A 111 3.95 6.11 5.92
N GLY A 112 4.50 7.29 6.19
CA GLY A 112 5.20 8.11 5.21
C GLY A 112 6.53 7.51 4.75
N LYS A 113 7.08 8.06 3.66
CA LYS A 113 8.36 7.62 3.05
C LYS A 113 9.48 7.47 4.09
N GLY A 114 9.59 8.40 5.04
CA GLY A 114 10.65 8.38 6.06
C GLY A 114 10.59 7.14 6.96
N LEU A 115 9.40 6.74 7.39
CA LEU A 115 9.23 5.53 8.18
C LEU A 115 9.56 4.28 7.36
N VAL A 116 9.02 4.18 6.15
CA VAL A 116 9.22 3.00 5.30
C VAL A 116 10.69 2.86 4.93
N ALA A 117 11.36 3.95 4.53
CA ALA A 117 12.79 3.96 4.23
C ALA A 117 13.65 3.55 5.45
N LYS A 118 13.31 4.06 6.65
CA LYS A 118 13.99 3.66 7.88
C LYS A 118 13.85 2.17 8.14
N VAL A 119 12.63 1.63 8.02
CA VAL A 119 12.36 0.21 8.25
C VAL A 119 13.12 -0.64 7.23
N GLN A 120 13.05 -0.32 5.95
CA GLN A 120 13.76 -1.08 4.90
C GLN A 120 15.29 -1.04 5.09
N LYS A 121 15.84 0.11 5.50
CA LYS A 121 17.30 0.27 5.67
C LYS A 121 17.84 -0.45 6.90
N PHE A 122 17.10 -0.45 8.02
CA PHE A 122 17.64 -0.89 9.31
C PHE A 122 17.07 -2.22 9.81
N SER A 123 16.05 -2.76 9.16
CA SER A 123 15.48 -4.04 9.59
C SER A 123 16.44 -5.21 9.28
N LYS A 124 16.66 -6.05 10.29
CA LYS A 124 17.27 -7.37 10.13
C LYS A 124 16.24 -8.48 9.95
N ILE A 125 14.96 -8.11 9.95
CA ILE A 125 13.83 -8.99 9.75
C ILE A 125 13.29 -8.71 8.35
N HIS A 126 12.72 -9.71 7.68
CA HIS A 126 12.13 -9.52 6.37
C HIS A 126 11.06 -8.42 6.37
N VAL A 127 11.09 -7.53 5.38
CA VAL A 127 10.16 -6.38 5.29
C VAL A 127 9.27 -6.52 4.07
N ILE A 128 7.96 -6.45 4.29
CA ILE A 128 6.97 -6.29 3.23
C ILE A 128 6.48 -4.84 3.26
N GLY A 129 6.96 -4.04 2.34
CA GLY A 129 6.59 -2.62 2.26
C GLY A 129 7.02 -2.01 0.94
N HIS A 130 6.43 -0.86 0.60
CA HIS A 130 6.79 -0.08 -0.58
C HIS A 130 7.05 1.38 -0.19
N LEU A 131 8.01 2.01 -0.83
CA LEU A 131 8.34 3.42 -0.61
C LEU A 131 7.38 4.34 -1.36
N GLU A 132 7.08 3.98 -2.60
CA GLU A 132 6.24 4.75 -3.51
C GLU A 132 5.40 3.82 -4.37
N GLY A 133 4.21 4.28 -4.75
CA GLY A 133 3.36 3.62 -5.73
C GLY A 133 3.09 4.61 -6.86
N MET A 134 3.55 4.30 -8.08
CA MET A 134 3.20 5.05 -9.28
C MET A 134 1.95 4.43 -9.91
N CYS A 135 0.80 5.04 -9.68
CA CYS A 135 -0.45 4.56 -10.25
C CYS A 135 -0.60 5.01 -11.70
N HIS A 136 -0.90 4.07 -12.58
CA HIS A 136 -1.03 4.30 -14.01
C HIS A 136 -2.48 4.11 -14.45
N ILE A 137 -2.93 4.93 -15.41
CA ILE A 137 -4.16 4.70 -16.19
C ILE A 137 -3.76 4.57 -17.64
N PHE A 138 -4.14 3.48 -18.30
CA PHE A 138 -4.01 3.32 -19.75
C PHE A 138 -5.34 3.63 -20.43
N ILE A 139 -5.29 4.52 -21.44
CA ILE A 139 -6.43 4.87 -22.28
C ILE A 139 -6.28 4.15 -23.60
N ASP A 140 -7.02 3.07 -23.75
CA ASP A 140 -7.09 2.26 -24.95
C ASP A 140 -7.79 3.02 -26.09
N LYS A 141 -7.50 2.66 -27.34
CA LYS A 141 -8.13 3.23 -28.52
C LYS A 141 -9.64 3.11 -28.55
N SER A 142 -10.20 2.09 -27.92
CA SER A 142 -11.64 1.86 -27.79
C SER A 142 -12.30 2.65 -26.66
N ALA A 143 -11.51 3.36 -25.84
CA ALA A 143 -12.02 4.04 -24.65
C ALA A 143 -12.99 5.19 -25.01
N HIS A 144 -14.10 5.24 -24.28
CA HIS A 144 -15.04 6.37 -24.39
C HIS A 144 -14.45 7.63 -23.74
N LEU A 145 -14.13 8.65 -24.54
CA LEU A 145 -13.39 9.84 -24.12
C LEU A 145 -13.99 10.56 -22.89
N ASN A 146 -15.31 10.75 -22.85
CA ASN A 146 -15.94 11.45 -21.72
C ASN A 146 -15.87 10.65 -20.43
N MET A 147 -15.93 9.33 -20.50
CA MET A 147 -15.73 8.44 -19.35
C MET A 147 -14.27 8.51 -18.88
N ALA A 148 -13.30 8.39 -19.79
CA ALA A 148 -11.88 8.49 -19.50
C ALA A 148 -11.54 9.81 -18.78
N LYS A 149 -12.03 10.96 -19.27
CA LYS A 149 -11.84 12.28 -18.64
C LYS A 149 -12.36 12.31 -17.20
N LYS A 150 -13.56 11.80 -16.95
CA LYS A 150 -14.15 11.75 -15.59
C LYS A 150 -13.34 10.86 -14.66
N ILE A 151 -12.92 9.67 -15.12
CA ILE A 151 -12.14 8.72 -14.33
C ILE A 151 -10.78 9.32 -13.95
N ILE A 152 -10.06 9.89 -14.93
CA ILE A 152 -8.73 10.47 -14.71
C ILE A 152 -8.80 11.65 -13.74
N LEU A 153 -9.76 12.56 -13.94
CA LEU A 153 -9.93 13.70 -13.04
C LEU A 153 -10.22 13.23 -11.60
N ASN A 154 -11.12 12.29 -11.42
CA ASN A 154 -11.42 11.75 -10.11
C ASN A 154 -10.20 11.02 -9.49
N ALA A 155 -9.51 10.20 -10.28
CA ALA A 155 -8.36 9.43 -9.81
C ALA A 155 -7.18 10.31 -9.39
N LYS A 156 -7.01 11.50 -9.99
CA LYS A 156 -5.96 12.46 -9.63
C LYS A 156 -6.41 13.45 -8.58
N MET A 157 -7.54 14.13 -8.82
CA MET A 157 -7.89 15.36 -8.10
C MET A 157 -8.72 15.14 -6.83
N ARG A 158 -9.34 13.97 -6.66
CA ARG A 158 -10.12 13.68 -5.44
C ARG A 158 -9.27 13.76 -4.17
N ARG A 159 -8.05 13.23 -4.20
CA ARG A 159 -7.05 13.30 -3.12
C ARG A 159 -5.66 13.15 -3.72
N THR A 160 -4.97 14.23 -3.96
CA THR A 160 -3.67 14.25 -4.65
C THR A 160 -2.53 13.63 -3.86
N SER A 161 -2.64 13.61 -2.52
CA SER A 161 -1.56 13.18 -1.62
C SER A 161 -1.60 11.70 -1.22
N ILE A 162 -2.60 10.93 -1.68
CA ILE A 162 -2.66 9.49 -1.37
C ILE A 162 -1.85 8.66 -2.37
N CYS A 163 -1.30 7.55 -1.88
CA CYS A 163 -0.54 6.60 -2.71
C CYS A 163 -1.34 5.95 -3.85
N GLY A 164 -2.66 6.06 -3.86
CA GLY A 164 -3.55 5.58 -4.93
C GLY A 164 -3.96 6.65 -5.94
N ALA A 165 -3.49 7.90 -5.81
CA ALA A 165 -3.73 8.92 -6.81
C ALA A 165 -2.97 8.57 -8.09
N VAL A 166 -3.61 8.80 -9.26
CA VAL A 166 -2.93 8.55 -10.53
C VAL A 166 -1.77 9.52 -10.72
N GLU A 167 -0.63 9.00 -11.11
CA GLU A 167 0.59 9.77 -11.41
C GLU A 167 0.88 9.80 -12.90
N THR A 168 0.60 8.72 -13.60
CA THR A 168 0.91 8.56 -15.02
C THR A 168 -0.30 8.16 -15.82
N ILE A 169 -0.49 8.83 -16.97
CA ILE A 169 -1.52 8.51 -17.96
C ILE A 169 -0.81 8.02 -19.22
N LEU A 170 -1.09 6.79 -19.60
CA LEU A 170 -0.65 6.19 -20.86
C LEU A 170 -1.80 6.27 -21.87
N ILE A 171 -1.50 6.66 -23.08
CA ILE A 171 -2.52 6.85 -24.14
C ILE A 171 -2.10 6.07 -25.37
N ASP A 172 -3.02 5.27 -25.91
CA ASP A 172 -2.80 4.53 -27.15
C ASP A 172 -2.44 5.51 -28.30
N ASP A 173 -1.39 5.17 -29.04
CA ASP A 173 -0.85 6.00 -30.12
C ASP A 173 -1.89 6.36 -31.19
N GLN A 174 -2.85 5.48 -31.45
CA GLN A 174 -3.88 5.69 -32.47
C GLN A 174 -4.83 6.85 -32.15
N ILE A 175 -4.99 7.18 -30.87
CA ILE A 175 -5.89 8.23 -30.39
C ILE A 175 -5.17 9.49 -29.87
N ILE A 176 -3.84 9.51 -29.89
CA ILE A 176 -3.08 10.67 -29.37
C ILE A 176 -3.52 11.96 -30.07
N LYS A 177 -3.53 11.99 -31.41
CA LYS A 177 -3.85 13.19 -32.18
C LYS A 177 -5.25 13.74 -31.93
N THR A 178 -6.22 12.87 -31.64
CA THR A 178 -7.63 13.24 -31.49
C THR A 178 -8.05 13.54 -30.05
N ASN A 179 -7.45 12.85 -29.07
CA ASN A 179 -7.95 12.83 -27.71
C ASN A 179 -7.02 13.47 -26.69
N VAL A 180 -5.68 13.46 -26.90
CA VAL A 180 -4.72 13.94 -25.91
C VAL A 180 -4.95 15.40 -25.52
N LYS A 181 -5.21 16.27 -26.49
CA LYS A 181 -5.48 17.70 -26.25
C LYS A 181 -6.68 17.91 -25.33
N LYS A 182 -7.79 17.21 -25.59
CA LYS A 182 -9.01 17.29 -24.79
C LYS A 182 -8.84 16.76 -23.36
N ILE A 183 -7.95 15.77 -23.16
CA ILE A 183 -7.65 15.21 -21.84
C ILE A 183 -6.80 16.19 -21.04
N ILE A 184 -5.74 16.74 -21.65
CA ILE A 184 -4.84 17.70 -21.00
C ILE A 184 -5.61 18.98 -20.63
N GLU A 185 -6.37 19.55 -21.56
CA GLU A 185 -7.22 20.73 -21.30
C GLU A 185 -8.21 20.48 -20.15
N HIS A 186 -8.79 19.29 -20.10
CA HIS A 186 -9.70 18.93 -19.01
C HIS A 186 -9.00 18.90 -17.65
N LEU A 187 -7.79 18.36 -17.56
CA LEU A 187 -7.00 18.34 -16.34
C LEU A 187 -6.54 19.73 -15.93
N THR A 188 -5.97 20.51 -16.86
CA THR A 188 -5.47 21.86 -16.59
C THR A 188 -6.58 22.83 -16.17
N ASN A 189 -7.76 22.74 -16.80
CA ASN A 189 -8.93 23.54 -16.43
C ASN A 189 -9.45 23.21 -15.02
N ASN A 190 -9.09 22.04 -14.47
CA ASN A 190 -9.40 21.64 -13.10
C ASN A 190 -8.20 21.79 -12.13
N GLY A 191 -7.19 22.60 -12.51
CA GLY A 191 -6.07 22.95 -11.63
C GLY A 191 -4.96 21.91 -11.53
N CYS A 192 -4.90 20.92 -12.44
CA CYS A 192 -3.84 19.94 -12.47
C CYS A 192 -2.71 20.39 -13.42
N GLU A 193 -1.47 20.52 -12.92
CA GLU A 193 -0.30 20.66 -13.77
C GLU A 193 -0.04 19.33 -14.49
N VAL A 194 0.10 19.38 -15.82
CA VAL A 194 0.38 18.18 -16.62
C VAL A 194 1.76 18.32 -17.25
N ARG A 195 2.61 17.32 -17.04
CA ARG A 195 3.91 17.16 -17.69
C ARG A 195 3.79 16.08 -18.75
N VAL A 196 4.40 16.30 -19.89
CA VAL A 196 4.20 15.45 -21.07
C VAL A 196 5.53 14.97 -21.65
N ASP A 197 5.50 13.87 -22.37
CA ASP A 197 6.65 13.45 -23.16
C ASP A 197 6.90 14.39 -24.37
N LYS A 198 8.08 14.24 -24.98
CA LYS A 198 8.49 15.06 -26.13
C LYS A 198 7.56 14.92 -27.35
N LYS A 199 6.97 13.71 -27.56
CA LYS A 199 6.06 13.46 -28.68
C LYS A 199 4.76 14.23 -28.52
N ILE A 200 4.19 14.19 -27.34
CA ILE A 200 2.97 14.93 -27.02
C ILE A 200 3.26 16.44 -26.99
N ASN A 201 4.40 16.89 -26.45
CA ASN A 201 4.72 18.31 -26.36
C ASN A 201 4.81 18.98 -27.72
N LYS A 202 5.27 18.28 -28.75
CA LYS A 202 5.26 18.78 -30.14
C LYS A 202 3.86 19.11 -30.64
N LEU A 203 2.82 18.39 -30.22
CA LEU A 203 1.42 18.67 -30.57
C LEU A 203 0.89 19.96 -29.94
N PHE A 204 1.59 20.46 -28.91
CA PHE A 204 1.29 21.71 -28.20
C PHE A 204 2.31 22.81 -28.51
N ASN A 205 3.05 22.70 -29.61
CA ASN A 205 4.09 23.67 -30.00
C ASN A 205 5.15 23.88 -28.88
N ASN A 206 5.50 22.85 -28.15
CA ASN A 206 6.43 22.85 -27.02
C ASN A 206 6.06 23.85 -25.89
N LYS A 207 4.78 24.07 -25.67
CA LYS A 207 4.28 25.01 -24.63
C LYS A 207 4.03 24.35 -23.28
N LEU A 208 4.04 23.03 -23.21
CA LEU A 208 3.85 22.27 -21.97
C LEU A 208 5.21 21.94 -21.33
N ARG A 209 5.17 21.72 -20.03
CA ARG A 209 6.37 21.25 -19.32
C ARG A 209 6.66 19.80 -19.68
N GLU A 210 7.91 19.52 -20.03
CA GLU A 210 8.32 18.14 -20.29
C GLU A 210 8.46 17.34 -18.99
N ALA A 211 8.05 16.07 -19.03
CA ALA A 211 8.30 15.13 -17.98
C ALA A 211 9.78 14.69 -17.98
N SER A 212 10.31 14.42 -16.80
CA SER A 212 11.67 13.92 -16.58
C SER A 212 11.63 12.64 -15.74
N GLU A 213 12.74 11.94 -15.65
CA GLU A 213 12.88 10.73 -14.81
C GLU A 213 12.69 11.00 -13.30
N LYS A 214 12.61 12.26 -12.90
CA LYS A 214 12.38 12.69 -11.50
C LYS A 214 10.92 12.97 -11.18
N ASP A 215 10.05 12.87 -12.16
CA ASP A 215 8.62 13.20 -12.03
C ASP A 215 7.76 12.02 -11.64
#